data_dd8877a56422f3055d73eff75a096ece
#
_entry.id   dd8877a56422f3055d73eff75a096ece
#
_cell.length_a   1.000
_cell.length_b   1.000
_cell.length_c   1.000
_cell.angle_alpha   90.00
_cell.angle_beta   90.00
_cell.angle_gamma   90.00
#
_symmetry.space_group_name_H-M   'P 1'
#
loop_
_entity.id
_entity.type
_entity.pdbx_description
1 polymer ?
#
loop_
_entity_poly.entity_id
_entity_poly.type
_entity_poly.pdbx_seq_one_letter_code
_entity_poly.pdbx_strand_id
1 'polypeptide(L)'
;MSNDPLGSYSKLQKGFSKDVLNENNRILIGECIRAALKDLKNKDRIDLRSLVPQKAYFAFLGKKKFSRAVNKSLFLENPKEWDDFSVALAKNQFQGFSIERITRIIYSAAISFCCYVDIHKEGDQKTPGTFFEYLIGHLFAWRLGVNPTTRLPVLNIDMETTLPTDFVFNLGKDKPKFHLPIKISTRERVIQVWAHQRVLDGVYGTGRFLGTPVILTETKTDKRKREVIEICLPDQWRIYQMHIAQLKRIYYLDVPVSYDKLNLVFPRLNVKSFGHFFFEFDSLTG
;
A
#
# COMPACT_ATOMS: atom_id res chain seq x y z
N MET A 1 -11.45 -25.41 1.60
CA MET A 1 -10.86 -24.06 1.63
C MET A 1 -11.70 -23.20 2.58
N SER A 2 -11.10 -22.57 3.56
CA SER A 2 -11.80 -21.72 4.53
C SER A 2 -12.50 -20.56 3.80
N ASN A 3 -13.82 -20.41 3.93
CA ASN A 3 -14.58 -19.28 3.41
C ASN A 3 -14.49 -18.04 4.32
N ASP A 4 -13.61 -18.06 5.33
CA ASP A 4 -13.44 -17.00 6.32
C ASP A 4 -12.14 -16.20 6.05
N PRO A 5 -12.24 -14.95 5.57
CA PRO A 5 -11.06 -14.09 5.35
C PRO A 5 -10.23 -13.87 6.62
N LEU A 6 -10.87 -13.81 7.79
CA LEU A 6 -10.18 -13.58 9.06
C LEU A 6 -9.42 -14.82 9.55
N GLY A 7 -9.92 -16.02 9.24
CA GLY A 7 -9.23 -17.27 9.54
C GLY A 7 -7.92 -17.39 8.75
N SER A 8 -7.95 -17.10 7.45
CA SER A 8 -6.73 -17.07 6.61
C SER A 8 -5.79 -15.94 7.01
N TYR A 9 -6.33 -14.75 7.35
CA TYR A 9 -5.53 -13.64 7.88
C TYR A 9 -4.82 -13.98 9.20
N SER A 10 -5.49 -14.69 10.13
CA SER A 10 -4.88 -15.10 11.39
C SER A 10 -3.72 -16.08 11.19
N LYS A 11 -3.82 -16.96 10.19
CA LYS A 11 -2.71 -17.85 9.81
C LYS A 11 -1.55 -17.04 9.18
N LEU A 12 -1.86 -16.12 8.28
CA LEU A 12 -0.89 -15.23 7.66
C LEU A 12 -0.10 -14.44 8.72
N GLN A 13 -0.79 -13.84 9.68
CA GLN A 13 -0.20 -13.04 10.75
C GLN A 13 0.84 -13.83 11.59
N LYS A 14 0.60 -15.12 11.85
CA LYS A 14 1.49 -15.99 12.63
C LYS A 14 2.80 -16.31 11.92
N GLY A 15 2.82 -16.31 10.58
CA GLY A 15 3.96 -16.78 9.78
C GLY A 15 4.68 -15.68 8.99
N PHE A 16 4.00 -14.58 8.70
CA PHE A 16 4.45 -13.59 7.72
C PHE A 16 5.85 -13.01 8.01
N SER A 17 6.10 -12.59 9.25
CA SER A 17 7.35 -11.93 9.64
C SER A 17 8.58 -12.85 9.66
N LYS A 18 8.37 -14.17 9.65
CA LYS A 18 9.46 -15.15 9.66
C LYS A 18 10.10 -15.29 8.27
N ASP A 19 9.28 -15.27 7.23
CA ASP A 19 9.71 -15.38 5.85
C ASP A 19 8.64 -14.76 4.94
N VAL A 20 8.86 -13.51 4.52
CA VAL A 20 7.91 -12.76 3.67
C VAL A 20 7.81 -13.37 2.27
N LEU A 21 8.88 -14.00 1.77
CA LEU A 21 8.91 -14.69 0.47
C LEU A 21 8.22 -16.04 0.45
N ASN A 22 7.81 -16.55 1.61
CA ASN A 22 7.20 -17.87 1.70
C ASN A 22 5.97 -18.00 0.78
N GLU A 23 5.95 -19.05 -0.04
CA GLU A 23 4.85 -19.39 -0.96
C GLU A 23 3.49 -19.47 -0.25
N ASN A 24 3.48 -19.98 0.99
CA ASN A 24 2.26 -20.07 1.78
C ASN A 24 1.65 -18.69 2.09
N ASN A 25 2.46 -17.64 2.22
CA ASN A 25 1.95 -16.28 2.38
C ASN A 25 1.18 -15.82 1.14
N ARG A 26 1.67 -16.13 -0.06
CA ARG A 26 0.99 -15.85 -1.32
C ARG A 26 -0.37 -16.54 -1.40
N ILE A 27 -0.42 -17.81 -0.97
CA ILE A 27 -1.66 -18.59 -0.92
C ILE A 27 -2.65 -17.97 0.05
N LEU A 28 -2.21 -17.67 1.29
CA LEU A 28 -3.06 -17.10 2.33
C LEU A 28 -3.56 -15.69 2.00
N ILE A 29 -2.73 -14.84 1.39
CA ILE A 29 -3.14 -13.53 0.88
C ILE A 29 -4.25 -13.72 -0.18
N GLY A 30 -4.06 -14.63 -1.13
CA GLY A 30 -5.06 -14.96 -2.14
C GLY A 30 -6.36 -15.49 -1.54
N GLU A 31 -6.31 -16.32 -0.50
CA GLU A 31 -7.50 -16.78 0.22
C GLU A 31 -8.25 -15.63 0.88
N CYS A 32 -7.56 -14.72 1.56
CA CYS A 32 -8.15 -13.53 2.17
C CYS A 32 -8.90 -12.69 1.12
N ILE A 33 -8.26 -12.44 -0.03
CA ILE A 33 -8.82 -11.63 -1.12
C ILE A 33 -10.05 -12.30 -1.72
N ARG A 34 -9.95 -13.58 -2.13
CA ARG A 34 -11.05 -14.32 -2.73
C ARG A 34 -12.28 -14.42 -1.82
N ALA A 35 -12.04 -14.72 -0.54
CA ALA A 35 -13.11 -14.83 0.44
C ALA A 35 -13.77 -13.46 0.72
N ALA A 36 -12.99 -12.38 0.82
CA ALA A 36 -13.53 -11.03 0.96
C ALA A 36 -14.36 -10.60 -0.27
N LEU A 37 -13.85 -10.79 -1.48
CA LEU A 37 -14.58 -10.47 -2.72
C LEU A 37 -15.88 -11.28 -2.83
N LYS A 38 -15.86 -12.58 -2.46
CA LYS A 38 -17.04 -13.44 -2.47
C LYS A 38 -18.11 -12.96 -1.49
N ASP A 39 -17.72 -12.54 -0.27
CA ASP A 39 -18.67 -11.98 0.70
C ASP A 39 -19.26 -10.66 0.20
N LEU A 40 -18.40 -9.76 -0.28
CA LEU A 40 -18.80 -8.43 -0.74
C LEU A 40 -19.69 -8.46 -1.99
N LYS A 41 -19.56 -9.49 -2.84
CA LYS A 41 -20.43 -9.67 -4.01
C LYS A 41 -21.92 -9.80 -3.62
N ASN A 42 -22.19 -10.32 -2.42
CA ASN A 42 -23.53 -10.52 -1.88
C ASN A 42 -24.01 -9.34 -1.00
N LYS A 43 -23.28 -8.23 -0.97
CA LYS A 43 -23.65 -7.03 -0.21
C LYS A 43 -24.22 -5.96 -1.13
N ASP A 44 -25.27 -5.32 -0.66
CA ASP A 44 -25.78 -4.12 -1.30
C ASP A 44 -24.74 -3.02 -1.30
N ARG A 45 -24.84 -2.12 -2.26
CA ARG A 45 -23.98 -0.95 -2.43
C ARG A 45 -24.77 0.32 -2.30
N ILE A 46 -24.11 1.31 -1.71
CA ILE A 46 -24.63 2.67 -1.64
C ILE A 46 -23.67 3.60 -2.36
N ASP A 47 -24.18 4.39 -3.27
CA ASP A 47 -23.41 5.45 -3.92
C ASP A 47 -23.11 6.55 -2.92
N LEU A 48 -21.87 7.02 -2.93
CA LEU A 48 -21.40 8.12 -2.13
C LEU A 48 -21.27 9.37 -3.00
N ARG A 49 -21.67 10.52 -2.46
CA ARG A 49 -21.46 11.81 -3.13
C ARG A 49 -19.96 12.13 -3.14
N SER A 50 -19.36 12.10 -4.30
CA SER A 50 -17.96 12.46 -4.45
C SER A 50 -17.80 13.98 -4.52
N LEU A 51 -16.95 14.55 -3.66
CA LEU A 51 -16.44 15.91 -3.78
C LEU A 51 -15.03 15.92 -4.41
N VAL A 52 -14.54 14.74 -4.84
CA VAL A 52 -13.26 14.59 -5.54
C VAL A 52 -13.50 14.66 -7.04
N PRO A 53 -12.88 15.61 -7.75
CA PRO A 53 -13.06 15.75 -9.19
C PRO A 53 -12.72 14.45 -9.94
N GLN A 54 -13.56 14.09 -10.91
CA GLN A 54 -13.37 12.97 -11.84
C GLN A 54 -13.35 11.58 -11.17
N LYS A 55 -13.65 11.47 -9.86
CA LYS A 55 -13.74 10.19 -9.16
C LYS A 55 -15.16 9.95 -8.64
N ALA A 56 -15.63 8.74 -8.77
CA ALA A 56 -16.90 8.28 -8.23
C ALA A 56 -16.66 7.15 -7.23
N TYR A 57 -17.43 7.17 -6.14
CA TYR A 57 -17.27 6.24 -5.04
C TYR A 57 -18.57 5.56 -4.67
N PHE A 58 -18.46 4.36 -4.13
CA PHE A 58 -19.54 3.65 -3.45
C PHE A 58 -19.01 3.05 -2.14
N ALA A 59 -19.91 2.52 -1.32
CA ALA A 59 -19.56 1.71 -0.15
C ALA A 59 -20.45 0.47 -0.09
N PHE A 60 -19.95 -0.60 0.52
CA PHE A 60 -20.73 -1.81 0.78
C PHE A 60 -21.53 -1.64 2.07
N LEU A 61 -22.81 -2.09 2.04
CA LEU A 61 -23.69 -2.03 3.18
C LEU A 61 -23.46 -3.23 4.11
N GLY A 62 -23.19 -2.95 5.37
CA GLY A 62 -23.27 -3.92 6.47
C GLY A 62 -24.58 -3.80 7.22
N LYS A 63 -24.78 -4.62 8.26
CA LYS A 63 -26.02 -4.61 9.06
C LYS A 63 -26.31 -3.27 9.74
N LYS A 64 -25.31 -2.58 10.26
CA LYS A 64 -25.46 -1.32 11.02
C LYS A 64 -24.71 -0.13 10.42
N LYS A 65 -23.79 -0.38 9.49
CA LYS A 65 -22.92 0.64 8.91
C LYS A 65 -22.51 0.26 7.50
N PHE A 66 -21.90 1.19 6.77
CA PHE A 66 -21.27 0.90 5.49
C PHE A 66 -19.74 0.97 5.61
N SER A 67 -19.07 0.32 4.66
CA SER A 67 -17.60 0.26 4.57
C SER A 67 -16.98 1.63 4.28
N ARG A 68 -15.66 1.69 4.22
CA ARG A 68 -14.95 2.81 3.61
C ARG A 68 -15.33 2.98 2.14
N ALA A 69 -15.02 4.18 1.60
CA ALA A 69 -15.26 4.49 0.19
C ALA A 69 -14.41 3.60 -0.74
N VAL A 70 -15.03 3.13 -1.80
CA VAL A 70 -14.42 2.33 -2.87
C VAL A 70 -14.51 3.13 -4.18
N ASN A 71 -13.36 3.38 -4.83
CA ASN A 71 -13.31 4.06 -6.12
C ASN A 71 -13.86 3.16 -7.22
N LYS A 72 -14.93 3.60 -7.90
CA LYS A 72 -15.65 2.81 -8.93
C LYS A 72 -14.75 2.46 -10.11
N SER A 73 -13.86 3.35 -10.52
CA SER A 73 -13.01 3.13 -11.69
C SER A 73 -11.87 2.14 -11.45
N LEU A 74 -11.48 1.96 -10.18
CA LEU A 74 -10.36 1.08 -9.80
C LEU A 74 -10.81 -0.31 -9.38
N PHE A 75 -12.03 -0.46 -8.89
CA PHE A 75 -12.48 -1.70 -8.29
C PHE A 75 -12.80 -2.79 -9.33
N LEU A 76 -12.20 -3.96 -9.14
CA LEU A 76 -12.43 -5.19 -9.90
C LEU A 76 -13.09 -6.22 -8.99
N GLU A 77 -14.19 -6.80 -9.45
CA GLU A 77 -14.99 -7.76 -8.67
C GLU A 77 -14.56 -9.20 -8.89
N ASN A 78 -13.88 -9.47 -10.01
CA ASN A 78 -13.54 -10.83 -10.39
C ASN A 78 -12.25 -11.28 -9.69
N PRO A 79 -12.29 -12.28 -8.78
CA PRO A 79 -11.10 -12.77 -8.09
C PRO A 79 -10.06 -13.39 -9.04
N LYS A 80 -10.45 -13.79 -10.25
CA LYS A 80 -9.54 -14.32 -11.26
C LYS A 80 -8.45 -13.30 -11.65
N GLU A 81 -8.75 -12.00 -11.60
CA GLU A 81 -7.75 -10.95 -11.87
C GLU A 81 -6.56 -11.06 -10.90
N TRP A 82 -6.84 -11.30 -9.61
CA TRP A 82 -5.79 -11.55 -8.62
C TRP A 82 -5.04 -12.86 -8.88
N ASP A 83 -5.77 -13.93 -9.24
CA ASP A 83 -5.14 -15.24 -9.46
C ASP A 83 -4.18 -15.20 -10.65
N ASP A 84 -4.59 -14.59 -11.77
CA ASP A 84 -3.74 -14.41 -12.95
C ASP A 84 -2.51 -13.55 -12.64
N PHE A 85 -2.68 -12.45 -11.91
CA PHE A 85 -1.59 -11.59 -11.47
C PHE A 85 -0.64 -12.32 -10.49
N SER A 86 -1.18 -13.10 -9.56
CA SER A 86 -0.39 -13.87 -8.58
C SER A 86 0.52 -14.91 -9.28
N VAL A 87 0.05 -15.52 -10.36
CA VAL A 87 0.86 -16.42 -11.20
C VAL A 87 1.96 -15.63 -11.94
N ALA A 88 1.63 -14.47 -12.50
CA ALA A 88 2.60 -13.61 -13.17
C ALA A 88 3.69 -13.12 -12.21
N LEU A 89 3.30 -12.76 -10.98
CA LEU A 89 4.21 -12.35 -9.91
C LEU A 89 5.19 -13.48 -9.56
N ALA A 90 4.69 -14.71 -9.38
CA ALA A 90 5.52 -15.87 -9.06
C ALA A 90 6.56 -16.18 -10.14
N LYS A 91 6.25 -15.88 -11.40
CA LYS A 91 7.16 -16.05 -12.54
C LYS A 91 7.99 -14.80 -12.84
N ASN A 92 7.74 -13.70 -12.14
CA ASN A 92 8.28 -12.36 -12.46
C ASN A 92 8.05 -11.96 -13.93
N GLN A 93 6.89 -12.29 -14.48
CA GLN A 93 6.51 -12.09 -15.88
C GLN A 93 5.22 -11.29 -15.97
N PHE A 94 5.32 -10.02 -16.38
CA PHE A 94 4.19 -9.09 -16.43
C PHE A 94 3.73 -8.77 -17.86
N GLN A 95 4.16 -9.55 -18.85
CA GLN A 95 3.69 -9.43 -20.24
C GLN A 95 2.16 -9.66 -20.27
N GLY A 96 1.45 -8.74 -20.90
CA GLY A 96 -0.02 -8.77 -20.94
C GLY A 96 -0.72 -8.05 -19.78
N PHE A 97 0.02 -7.48 -18.84
CA PHE A 97 -0.50 -6.58 -17.82
C PHE A 97 -0.08 -5.13 -18.15
N SER A 98 -1.02 -4.21 -18.09
CA SER A 98 -0.74 -2.78 -18.10
C SER A 98 -0.50 -2.28 -16.65
N ILE A 99 0.17 -1.13 -16.53
CA ILE A 99 0.35 -0.42 -15.26
C ILE A 99 -0.98 -0.19 -14.56
N GLU A 100 -1.98 0.26 -15.33
CA GLU A 100 -3.32 0.51 -14.81
C GLU A 100 -3.99 -0.78 -14.31
N ARG A 101 -3.93 -1.87 -15.10
CA ARG A 101 -4.53 -3.16 -14.71
C ARG A 101 -3.91 -3.69 -13.43
N ILE A 102 -2.58 -3.66 -13.28
CA ILE A 102 -1.91 -4.07 -12.06
C ILE A 102 -2.35 -3.20 -10.87
N THR A 103 -2.41 -1.87 -11.05
CA THR A 103 -2.86 -0.95 -10.00
C THR A 103 -4.28 -1.30 -9.55
N ARG A 104 -5.20 -1.55 -10.48
CA ARG A 104 -6.59 -1.92 -10.20
C ARG A 104 -6.70 -3.26 -9.48
N ILE A 105 -5.92 -4.26 -9.87
CA ILE A 105 -5.88 -5.57 -9.21
C ILE A 105 -5.46 -5.43 -7.75
N ILE A 106 -4.35 -4.73 -7.49
CA ILE A 106 -3.82 -4.58 -6.14
C ILE A 106 -4.71 -3.67 -5.29
N TYR A 107 -5.29 -2.61 -5.87
CA TYR A 107 -6.30 -1.79 -5.22
C TYR A 107 -7.49 -2.64 -4.77
N SER A 108 -8.03 -3.47 -5.67
CA SER A 108 -9.18 -4.32 -5.38
C SER A 108 -8.87 -5.36 -4.30
N ALA A 109 -7.68 -5.95 -4.35
CA ALA A 109 -7.19 -6.87 -3.34
C ALA A 109 -7.14 -6.21 -1.95
N ALA A 110 -6.55 -5.03 -1.85
CA ALA A 110 -6.42 -4.29 -0.59
C ALA A 110 -7.78 -3.81 -0.07
N ILE A 111 -8.56 -3.13 -0.93
CA ILE A 111 -9.80 -2.47 -0.52
C ILE A 111 -10.89 -3.48 -0.16
N SER A 112 -10.96 -4.64 -0.83
CA SER A 112 -11.95 -5.67 -0.53
C SER A 112 -11.78 -6.22 0.90
N PHE A 113 -10.57 -6.56 1.30
CA PHE A 113 -10.32 -7.02 2.66
C PHE A 113 -10.60 -5.91 3.69
N CYS A 114 -10.19 -4.68 3.39
CA CYS A 114 -10.49 -3.53 4.25
C CYS A 114 -12.01 -3.34 4.43
N CYS A 115 -12.80 -3.39 3.34
CA CYS A 115 -14.25 -3.26 3.39
C CYS A 115 -14.90 -4.43 4.15
N TYR A 116 -14.41 -5.66 3.95
CA TYR A 116 -14.86 -6.82 4.70
C TYR A 116 -14.70 -6.60 6.21
N VAL A 117 -13.52 -6.15 6.67
CA VAL A 117 -13.28 -5.86 8.08
C VAL A 117 -14.17 -4.72 8.57
N ASP A 118 -14.35 -3.66 7.78
CA ASP A 118 -15.20 -2.52 8.16
C ASP A 118 -16.65 -2.92 8.47
N ILE A 119 -17.20 -3.91 7.74
CA ILE A 119 -18.60 -4.34 7.93
C ILE A 119 -18.77 -5.49 8.92
N HIS A 120 -17.75 -6.32 9.15
CA HIS A 120 -17.83 -7.51 10.01
C HIS A 120 -17.16 -7.34 11.37
N LYS A 121 -16.16 -6.43 11.50
CA LYS A 121 -15.46 -6.14 12.76
C LYS A 121 -15.63 -4.68 13.14
N GLU A 122 -16.49 -4.41 14.11
CA GLU A 122 -16.70 -3.04 14.57
C GLU A 122 -15.47 -2.50 15.32
N GLY A 123 -15.03 -1.29 14.95
CA GLY A 123 -13.93 -0.58 15.61
C GLY A 123 -12.53 -1.11 15.30
N ASP A 124 -12.38 -2.18 14.53
CA ASP A 124 -11.07 -2.72 14.17
C ASP A 124 -10.42 -1.89 13.05
N GLN A 125 -9.61 -0.92 13.44
CA GLN A 125 -8.84 -0.08 12.51
C GLN A 125 -7.44 -0.66 12.22
N LYS A 126 -6.96 -1.61 13.05
CA LYS A 126 -5.62 -2.17 12.93
C LYS A 126 -5.52 -3.24 11.85
N THR A 127 -6.47 -4.18 11.83
CA THR A 127 -6.45 -5.32 10.88
C THR A 127 -6.34 -4.89 9.41
N PRO A 128 -7.10 -3.87 8.91
CA PRO A 128 -6.95 -3.39 7.55
C PRO A 128 -5.54 -2.88 7.23
N GLY A 129 -4.95 -2.11 8.15
CA GLY A 129 -3.59 -1.58 7.99
C GLY A 129 -2.55 -2.68 7.91
N THR A 130 -2.59 -3.63 8.85
CA THR A 130 -1.65 -4.75 8.91
C THR A 130 -1.79 -5.68 7.68
N PHE A 131 -3.01 -5.95 7.22
CA PHE A 131 -3.19 -6.71 5.98
C PHE A 131 -2.59 -5.99 4.77
N PHE A 132 -2.78 -4.67 4.67
CA PHE A 132 -2.20 -3.88 3.59
C PHE A 132 -0.67 -3.88 3.64
N GLU A 133 -0.07 -3.80 4.84
CA GLU A 133 1.38 -3.96 5.03
C GLU A 133 1.85 -5.34 4.55
N TYR A 134 1.16 -6.42 4.90
CA TYR A 134 1.51 -7.77 4.44
C TYR A 134 1.38 -7.91 2.93
N LEU A 135 0.31 -7.43 2.35
CA LEU A 135 0.09 -7.47 0.89
C LEU A 135 1.24 -6.76 0.16
N ILE A 136 1.51 -5.50 0.48
CA ILE A 136 2.52 -4.70 -0.21
C ILE A 136 3.93 -5.22 0.07
N GLY A 137 4.24 -5.57 1.33
CA GLY A 137 5.53 -6.16 1.71
C GLY A 137 5.82 -7.46 0.94
N HIS A 138 4.82 -8.32 0.78
CA HIS A 138 4.94 -9.56 0.00
C HIS A 138 5.18 -9.29 -1.50
N LEU A 139 4.45 -8.33 -2.09
CA LEU A 139 4.62 -7.93 -3.50
C LEU A 139 6.03 -7.40 -3.76
N PHE A 140 6.57 -6.57 -2.86
CA PHE A 140 7.95 -6.10 -2.95
C PHE A 140 8.94 -7.23 -2.80
N ALA A 141 8.78 -8.10 -1.78
CA ALA A 141 9.68 -9.22 -1.56
C ALA A 141 9.78 -10.13 -2.78
N TRP A 142 8.65 -10.49 -3.39
CA TRP A 142 8.62 -11.34 -4.60
C TRP A 142 9.22 -10.64 -5.81
N ARG A 143 8.92 -9.36 -6.04
CA ARG A 143 9.50 -8.61 -7.17
C ARG A 143 11.00 -8.45 -7.04
N LEU A 144 11.50 -8.28 -5.81
CA LEU A 144 12.92 -8.05 -5.49
C LEU A 144 13.70 -9.38 -5.30
N GLY A 145 13.02 -10.48 -5.00
CA GLY A 145 13.63 -11.76 -4.68
C GLY A 145 14.38 -11.80 -3.34
N VAL A 146 14.04 -10.88 -2.39
CA VAL A 146 14.71 -10.78 -1.09
C VAL A 146 13.72 -10.58 0.05
N ASN A 147 14.05 -11.14 1.22
CA ASN A 147 13.30 -10.88 2.44
C ASN A 147 13.67 -9.50 3.02
N PRO A 148 12.70 -8.75 3.53
CA PRO A 148 12.96 -7.47 4.19
C PRO A 148 13.44 -7.62 5.62
N THR A 149 14.00 -6.52 6.15
CA THR A 149 14.16 -6.29 7.59
C THR A 149 13.18 -5.21 8.05
N THR A 150 12.81 -5.22 9.34
CA THR A 150 11.88 -4.25 9.93
C THR A 150 12.55 -3.35 10.97
N ARG A 151 13.84 -3.57 11.24
CA ARG A 151 14.64 -2.80 12.18
C ARG A 151 16.02 -2.55 11.61
N LEU A 152 16.49 -1.31 11.74
CA LEU A 152 17.83 -0.89 11.32
C LEU A 152 18.56 -0.26 12.48
N PRO A 153 19.84 -0.62 12.74
CA PRO A 153 20.68 0.08 13.70
C PRO A 153 20.82 1.55 13.29
N VAL A 154 20.68 2.48 14.21
CA VAL A 154 20.75 3.93 13.91
C VAL A 154 21.71 4.70 14.80
N LEU A 155 22.27 4.07 15.82
CA LEU A 155 23.34 4.67 16.63
C LEU A 155 24.66 3.95 16.36
N ASN A 156 25.72 4.75 16.18
CA ASN A 156 27.08 4.23 15.98
C ASN A 156 27.75 3.81 17.30
N ILE A 157 27.14 4.11 18.45
CA ILE A 157 27.68 3.84 19.78
C ILE A 157 27.16 2.52 20.37
N ASP A 158 26.00 2.05 19.90
CA ASP A 158 25.45 0.76 20.27
C ASP A 158 24.65 0.17 19.10
N MET A 159 24.52 -1.15 19.04
CA MET A 159 23.74 -1.87 18.04
C MET A 159 22.31 -2.18 18.49
N GLU A 160 21.94 -1.82 19.72
CA GLU A 160 20.64 -2.13 20.31
C GLU A 160 19.60 -1.10 19.91
N THR A 161 19.99 0.16 19.74
CA THR A 161 19.07 1.21 19.31
C THR A 161 18.80 1.10 17.84
N THR A 162 17.55 0.77 17.51
CA THR A 162 17.10 0.55 16.14
C THR A 162 15.95 1.46 15.77
N LEU A 163 15.92 1.89 14.49
CA LEU A 163 14.75 2.54 13.89
C LEU A 163 13.75 1.46 13.46
N PRO A 164 12.54 1.39 14.05
CA PRO A 164 11.49 0.52 13.55
C PRO A 164 10.93 1.10 12.24
N THR A 165 10.83 0.26 11.22
CA THR A 165 10.25 0.61 9.92
C THR A 165 9.25 -0.45 9.50
N ASP A 166 8.37 -0.14 8.52
CA ASP A 166 7.49 -1.18 8.00
C ASP A 166 8.38 -2.25 7.31
N PHE A 167 9.14 -1.88 6.25
CA PHE A 167 10.10 -2.80 5.61
C PHE A 167 11.31 -2.07 5.04
N VAL A 168 12.45 -2.76 5.03
CA VAL A 168 13.65 -2.39 4.29
C VAL A 168 14.17 -3.58 3.49
N PHE A 169 14.38 -3.41 2.20
CA PHE A 169 14.92 -4.43 1.30
C PHE A 169 16.36 -4.10 0.94
N ASN A 170 17.27 -5.04 1.26
CA ASN A 170 18.69 -4.93 0.96
C ASN A 170 19.04 -5.77 -0.28
N LEU A 171 19.37 -5.11 -1.38
CA LEU A 171 19.68 -5.75 -2.65
C LEU A 171 21.17 -6.11 -2.85
N GLY A 172 21.99 -5.89 -1.81
CA GLY A 172 23.42 -6.15 -1.85
C GLY A 172 24.27 -4.94 -1.48
N LYS A 173 25.60 -5.15 -1.41
CA LYS A 173 26.53 -4.17 -0.84
C LYS A 173 26.61 -2.88 -1.66
N ASP A 174 26.60 -3.00 -2.98
CA ASP A 174 26.82 -1.87 -3.91
C ASP A 174 25.51 -1.29 -4.48
N LYS A 175 24.36 -1.80 -4.03
CA LYS A 175 23.06 -1.32 -4.44
C LYS A 175 22.37 -0.51 -3.34
N PRO A 176 21.55 0.49 -3.71
CA PRO A 176 20.74 1.18 -2.73
C PRO A 176 19.71 0.21 -2.12
N LYS A 177 19.29 0.50 -0.89
CA LYS A 177 18.25 -0.25 -0.18
C LYS A 177 16.91 0.44 -0.37
N PHE A 178 15.82 -0.33 -0.47
CA PHE A 178 14.49 0.26 -0.46
C PHE A 178 14.00 0.43 0.98
N HIS A 179 13.65 1.66 1.35
CA HIS A 179 12.90 1.98 2.55
C HIS A 179 11.43 2.12 2.15
N LEU A 180 10.59 1.21 2.65
CA LEU A 180 9.21 1.04 2.23
C LEU A 180 8.22 1.31 3.37
N PRO A 181 7.84 2.56 3.64
CA PRO A 181 6.69 2.87 4.49
C PRO A 181 5.38 2.52 3.79
N ILE A 182 4.45 1.87 4.52
CA ILE A 182 3.15 1.45 3.98
C ILE A 182 2.03 2.05 4.82
N LYS A 183 1.10 2.74 4.19
CA LYS A 183 0.00 3.43 4.89
C LYS A 183 -1.32 3.32 4.13
N ILE A 184 -2.40 3.06 4.85
CA ILE A 184 -3.75 3.18 4.27
C ILE A 184 -4.01 4.63 3.85
N SER A 185 -3.60 5.60 4.68
CA SER A 185 -3.66 7.02 4.42
C SER A 185 -2.59 7.71 5.27
N THR A 186 -1.99 8.75 4.77
CA THR A 186 -0.92 9.46 5.47
C THR A 186 -1.46 10.45 6.51
N ARG A 187 -2.50 11.19 6.17
CA ARG A 187 -3.11 12.19 7.06
C ARG A 187 -2.07 12.96 7.89
N GLU A 188 -2.28 13.00 9.21
CA GLU A 188 -1.42 13.68 10.18
C GLU A 188 -0.05 13.01 10.38
N ARG A 189 0.11 11.75 9.94
CA ARG A 189 1.34 10.97 10.11
C ARG A 189 2.29 11.05 8.90
N VAL A 190 1.96 11.88 7.95
CA VAL A 190 2.77 12.03 6.72
C VAL A 190 4.23 12.37 7.03
N ILE A 191 4.49 13.23 8.01
CA ILE A 191 5.84 13.63 8.41
C ILE A 191 6.71 12.44 8.82
N GLN A 192 6.14 11.37 9.39
CA GLN A 192 6.90 10.19 9.81
C GLN A 192 7.65 9.53 8.66
N VAL A 193 7.09 9.57 7.44
CA VAL A 193 7.73 9.01 6.24
C VAL A 193 9.03 9.74 5.94
N TRP A 194 9.00 11.09 5.95
CA TRP A 194 10.18 11.92 5.72
C TRP A 194 11.15 11.89 6.91
N ALA A 195 10.65 11.87 8.14
CA ALA A 195 11.48 11.79 9.33
C ALA A 195 12.31 10.51 9.36
N HIS A 196 11.70 9.35 9.07
CA HIS A 196 12.44 8.09 8.97
C HIS A 196 13.49 8.14 7.86
N GLN A 197 13.14 8.65 6.67
CA GLN A 197 14.11 8.83 5.58
C GLN A 197 15.26 9.74 6.00
N ARG A 198 14.99 10.85 6.71
CA ARG A 198 16.03 11.76 7.21
C ARG A 198 17.00 11.09 8.19
N VAL A 199 16.48 10.25 9.09
CA VAL A 199 17.32 9.46 10.01
C VAL A 199 18.24 8.53 9.21
N LEU A 200 17.69 7.81 8.21
CA LEU A 200 18.48 6.90 7.37
C LEU A 200 19.54 7.64 6.56
N ASP A 201 19.21 8.80 5.99
CA ASP A 201 20.16 9.64 5.26
C ASP A 201 21.27 10.18 6.18
N GLY A 202 20.94 10.52 7.43
CA GLY A 202 21.90 11.00 8.42
C GLY A 202 22.88 9.93 8.90
N VAL A 203 22.37 8.70 9.09
CA VAL A 203 23.18 7.58 9.62
C VAL A 203 24.01 6.92 8.54
N TYR A 204 23.44 6.69 7.36
CA TYR A 204 24.04 5.86 6.31
C TYR A 204 24.53 6.65 5.10
N GLY A 205 24.19 7.93 5.00
CA GLY A 205 24.47 8.78 3.86
C GLY A 205 23.29 8.85 2.88
N THR A 206 23.11 10.03 2.28
CA THR A 206 22.06 10.32 1.31
C THR A 206 22.17 9.40 0.09
N GLY A 207 21.03 8.88 -0.37
CA GLY A 207 20.95 8.01 -1.53
C GLY A 207 21.25 6.52 -1.26
N ARG A 208 21.69 6.17 -0.04
CA ARG A 208 21.84 4.76 0.35
C ARG A 208 20.51 4.04 0.56
N PHE A 209 19.51 4.80 0.93
CA PHE A 209 18.14 4.30 1.08
C PHE A 209 17.21 5.05 0.14
N LEU A 210 16.48 4.33 -0.69
CA LEU A 210 15.46 4.87 -1.57
C LEU A 210 14.13 4.86 -0.83
N GLY A 211 13.67 6.00 -0.35
CA GLY A 211 12.35 6.15 0.25
C GLY A 211 11.26 5.94 -0.81
N THR A 212 10.49 4.87 -0.68
CA THR A 212 9.45 4.48 -1.63
C THR A 212 8.15 4.12 -0.91
N PRO A 213 7.47 5.09 -0.25
CA PRO A 213 6.21 4.80 0.42
C PRO A 213 5.14 4.32 -0.55
N VAL A 214 4.29 3.38 -0.07
CA VAL A 214 3.09 2.92 -0.77
C VAL A 214 1.86 3.25 0.07
N ILE A 215 0.90 3.95 -0.54
CA ILE A 215 -0.29 4.46 0.12
C ILE A 215 -1.53 3.98 -0.61
N LEU A 216 -2.55 3.52 0.13
CA LEU A 216 -3.77 3.02 -0.49
C LEU A 216 -4.58 4.18 -1.07
N THR A 217 -4.92 5.17 -0.26
CA THR A 217 -5.77 6.30 -0.66
C THR A 217 -5.68 7.45 0.35
N GLU A 218 -6.02 8.66 -0.06
CA GLU A 218 -6.17 9.82 0.84
C GLU A 218 -7.63 10.26 0.94
N THR A 219 -8.57 9.31 0.94
CA THR A 219 -10.00 9.62 1.06
C THR A 219 -10.48 9.60 2.51
N LYS A 220 -11.41 10.50 2.81
CA LYS A 220 -12.22 10.51 4.03
C LYS A 220 -13.69 10.50 3.66
N THR A 221 -14.46 9.65 4.36
CA THR A 221 -15.91 9.59 4.19
C THR A 221 -16.58 10.27 5.38
N ASP A 222 -17.37 11.31 5.10
CA ASP A 222 -18.38 11.80 6.04
C ASP A 222 -19.58 10.85 6.02
N LYS A 223 -19.72 10.05 7.07
CA LYS A 223 -20.77 9.02 7.14
C LYS A 223 -22.17 9.59 7.25
N ARG A 224 -22.33 10.80 7.84
CA ARG A 224 -23.65 11.44 8.01
C ARG A 224 -24.15 12.00 6.68
N LYS A 225 -23.28 12.67 5.93
CA LYS A 225 -23.60 13.25 4.64
C LYS A 225 -23.46 12.28 3.48
N ARG A 226 -22.82 11.12 3.70
CA ARG A 226 -22.42 10.15 2.66
C ARG A 226 -21.54 10.79 1.59
N GLU A 227 -20.64 11.67 2.03
CA GLU A 227 -19.72 12.41 1.14
C GLU A 227 -18.31 11.88 1.26
N VAL A 228 -17.59 11.89 0.12
CA VAL A 228 -16.16 11.53 0.05
C VAL A 228 -15.37 12.75 -0.35
N ILE A 229 -14.32 13.05 0.44
CA ILE A 229 -13.34 14.10 0.17
C ILE A 229 -11.94 13.48 0.11
N GLU A 230 -11.01 14.12 -0.60
CA GLU A 230 -9.57 13.86 -0.44
C GLU A 230 -8.99 14.74 0.66
N ILE A 231 -8.13 14.13 1.50
CA ILE A 231 -7.40 14.83 2.56
C ILE A 231 -5.95 14.91 2.14
N CYS A 232 -5.63 15.91 1.34
CA CYS A 232 -4.29 16.12 0.79
C CYS A 232 -3.66 17.37 1.38
N LEU A 233 -2.33 17.31 1.56
CA LEU A 233 -1.51 18.38 2.12
C LEU A 233 -0.36 18.71 1.14
N PRO A 234 -0.65 19.16 -0.09
CA PRO A 234 0.34 19.29 -1.16
C PRO A 234 1.50 20.22 -0.80
N ASP A 235 1.23 21.35 -0.16
CA ASP A 235 2.28 22.30 0.21
C ASP A 235 3.20 21.75 1.30
N GLN A 236 2.64 21.04 2.29
CA GLN A 236 3.45 20.37 3.32
C GLN A 236 4.35 19.30 2.71
N TRP A 237 3.86 18.52 1.76
CA TRP A 237 4.65 17.51 1.08
C TRP A 237 5.82 18.11 0.32
N ARG A 238 5.60 19.25 -0.36
CA ARG A 238 6.67 19.99 -1.02
C ARG A 238 7.71 20.50 -0.04
N ILE A 239 7.28 21.06 1.10
CA ILE A 239 8.16 21.53 2.17
C ILE A 239 9.00 20.37 2.72
N TYR A 240 8.38 19.22 2.99
CA TYR A 240 9.08 18.05 3.52
C TYR A 240 10.08 17.48 2.52
N GLN A 241 9.71 17.40 1.25
CA GLN A 241 10.58 16.94 0.16
C GLN A 241 11.80 17.86 -0.03
N MET A 242 11.63 19.16 0.17
CA MET A 242 12.69 20.15 0.02
C MET A 242 13.62 20.23 1.24
N HIS A 243 13.05 20.18 2.44
CA HIS A 243 13.79 20.59 3.66
C HIS A 243 14.04 19.44 4.64
N ILE A 244 13.36 18.31 4.56
CA ILE A 244 13.57 17.19 5.48
C ILE A 244 14.39 16.08 4.82
N ALA A 245 13.87 15.45 3.78
CA ALA A 245 14.53 14.40 3.04
C ALA A 245 13.90 14.25 1.65
N GLN A 246 14.61 13.62 0.73
CA GLN A 246 14.09 13.35 -0.61
C GLN A 246 13.62 11.89 -0.73
N LEU A 247 12.33 11.71 -0.99
CA LEU A 247 11.78 10.42 -1.34
C LEU A 247 12.01 10.15 -2.85
N LYS A 248 12.43 8.93 -3.17
CA LYS A 248 12.71 8.54 -4.57
C LYS A 248 11.43 8.40 -5.39
N ARG A 249 10.38 7.82 -4.79
CA ARG A 249 9.08 7.55 -5.40
C ARG A 249 7.99 7.58 -4.33
N ILE A 250 6.80 7.98 -4.69
CA ILE A 250 5.62 7.87 -3.84
C ILE A 250 4.55 7.14 -4.65
N TYR A 251 4.21 5.93 -4.23
CA TYR A 251 3.21 5.13 -4.91
C TYR A 251 1.85 5.22 -4.24
N TYR A 252 0.83 5.38 -5.06
CA TYR A 252 -0.57 5.30 -4.64
C TYR A 252 -1.30 4.20 -5.39
N LEU A 253 -2.25 3.56 -4.72
CA LEU A 253 -3.23 2.71 -5.40
C LEU A 253 -4.38 3.56 -5.97
N ASP A 254 -4.87 4.54 -5.21
CA ASP A 254 -5.81 5.57 -5.68
C ASP A 254 -5.10 6.94 -5.64
N VAL A 255 -4.45 7.33 -6.73
CA VAL A 255 -3.64 8.55 -6.82
C VAL A 255 -4.52 9.78 -6.58
N PRO A 256 -4.22 10.62 -5.56
CA PRO A 256 -4.95 11.86 -5.35
C PRO A 256 -4.75 12.85 -6.50
N VAL A 257 -5.83 13.50 -6.92
CA VAL A 257 -5.80 14.47 -8.04
C VAL A 257 -4.83 15.63 -7.76
N SER A 258 -4.77 16.10 -6.52
CA SER A 258 -3.87 17.20 -6.13
C SER A 258 -2.40 16.79 -6.17
N TYR A 259 -2.08 15.52 -5.90
CA TYR A 259 -0.70 15.04 -5.87
C TYR A 259 -0.14 14.70 -7.24
N ASP A 260 -0.98 14.32 -8.18
CA ASP A 260 -0.56 14.10 -9.57
C ASP A 260 0.05 15.39 -10.18
N LYS A 261 -0.52 16.55 -9.86
CA LYS A 261 -0.02 17.86 -10.28
C LYS A 261 1.37 18.20 -9.71
N LEU A 262 1.77 17.61 -8.58
CA LEU A 262 3.05 17.87 -7.94
C LEU A 262 4.24 17.25 -8.69
N ASN A 263 3.99 16.39 -9.65
CA ASN A 263 5.02 15.88 -10.56
C ASN A 263 5.59 16.95 -11.51
N LEU A 264 4.83 18.01 -11.72
CA LEU A 264 5.14 19.10 -12.67
C LEU A 264 5.81 20.32 -12.03
N VAL A 265 5.88 20.37 -10.69
CA VAL A 265 6.41 21.51 -9.94
C VAL A 265 7.65 21.11 -9.13
N PHE A 266 8.51 22.11 -8.84
CA PHE A 266 9.69 21.90 -7.98
C PHE A 266 9.34 22.10 -6.51
N PRO A 267 9.86 21.23 -5.59
CA PRO A 267 10.53 19.97 -5.85
C PRO A 267 9.56 18.91 -6.37
N ARG A 268 10.00 18.09 -7.32
CA ARG A 268 9.19 16.98 -7.83
C ARG A 268 8.99 15.92 -6.76
N LEU A 269 7.75 15.52 -6.55
CA LEU A 269 7.41 14.46 -5.59
C LEU A 269 7.41 13.06 -6.21
N ASN A 270 7.48 12.94 -7.53
CA ASN A 270 7.51 11.67 -8.25
C ASN A 270 6.38 10.71 -7.81
N VAL A 271 5.16 11.24 -7.69
CA VAL A 271 3.96 10.45 -7.36
C VAL A 271 3.55 9.64 -8.58
N LYS A 272 3.30 8.34 -8.38
CA LYS A 272 2.85 7.43 -9.43
C LYS A 272 1.83 6.42 -8.92
N SER A 273 1.04 5.87 -9.83
CA SER A 273 0.24 4.68 -9.50
C SER A 273 1.15 3.46 -9.25
N PHE A 274 0.74 2.59 -8.33
CA PHE A 274 1.61 1.52 -7.83
C PHE A 274 2.00 0.50 -8.91
N GLY A 275 1.19 0.32 -9.94
CA GLY A 275 1.54 -0.56 -11.05
C GLY A 275 2.88 -0.22 -11.74
N HIS A 276 3.32 1.04 -11.68
CA HIS A 276 4.62 1.45 -12.21
C HIS A 276 5.79 0.70 -11.57
N PHE A 277 5.71 0.36 -10.28
CA PHE A 277 6.76 -0.36 -9.57
C PHE A 277 7.21 -1.64 -10.30
N PHE A 278 6.28 -2.36 -10.92
CA PHE A 278 6.59 -3.62 -11.61
C PHE A 278 7.36 -3.44 -12.92
N PHE A 279 7.37 -2.23 -13.49
CA PHE A 279 8.01 -1.92 -14.77
C PHE A 279 9.22 -0.98 -14.65
N GLU A 280 9.30 -0.17 -13.58
CA GLU A 280 10.40 0.80 -13.43
C GLU A 280 11.47 0.39 -12.41
N PHE A 281 11.38 -0.81 -11.85
CA PHE A 281 12.30 -1.28 -10.80
C PHE A 281 13.77 -1.14 -11.21
N ASP A 282 14.13 -1.59 -12.42
CA ASP A 282 15.51 -1.57 -12.91
C ASP A 282 16.05 -0.12 -13.01
N SER A 283 15.19 0.83 -13.38
CA SER A 283 15.55 2.26 -13.44
C SER A 283 15.67 2.94 -12.06
N LEU A 284 15.15 2.32 -11.01
CA LEU A 284 15.28 2.84 -9.65
C LEU A 284 16.61 2.45 -9.01
N THR A 285 17.23 1.36 -9.45
CA THR A 285 18.41 0.73 -8.86
C THR A 285 19.67 0.88 -9.70
N GLY A 286 19.53 1.35 -10.95
CA GLY A 286 20.62 1.57 -11.91
C GLY A 286 21.38 2.87 -11.73
#